data_f4919dbf57cbf8ff211145456eeb94cb
#
_entry.id   f4919dbf57cbf8ff211145456eeb94cb
#
_cell.length_a   1.000
_cell.length_b   1.000
_cell.length_c   1.000
_cell.angle_alpha   90.00
_cell.angle_beta   90.00
_cell.angle_gamma   90.00
#
_symmetry.space_group_name_H-M   'P 1'
#
loop_
_entity.id
_entity.type
_entity.pdbx_description
1 polymer ?
#
loop_
_entity_poly.entity_id
_entity_poly.type
_entity_poly.pdbx_seq_one_letter_code
_entity_poly.pdbx_strand_id
1 'polypeptide(L)'
;LSNKKYYYVPFAFTVLIVVILHVGRQMIMWSMISALLMILAVLKRHRVRLLLGIAALYILAQWLFANIEGISLMLDMTEKQTSNMEDDIRTLAIKYFLFDFPNNPFSIIFGNGIPCEGTDLRSYIDFAFNKGFFLEDVGFVGMYIRYGLWMVVLMIVLLIKVFHMQVDSRYLYLKFYILYIYGMYLFGHALTTDIFYVMMAYFILVKSNKEINENKNSLRINKL
;
A
#
# COMPACT_ATOMS: atom_id res chain seq x y z
N LEU A 1 33.20 -3.65 -6.08
CA LEU A 1 32.11 -3.73 -5.06
C LEU A 1 32.07 -2.47 -4.19
N SER A 2 32.33 -1.31 -4.80
CA SER A 2 32.41 -0.04 -4.09
C SER A 2 31.08 0.70 -4.15
N ASN A 3 30.70 1.31 -3.04
CA ASN A 3 29.80 2.45 -2.88
C ASN A 3 28.31 2.33 -3.20
N LYS A 4 27.69 1.16 -3.03
CA LYS A 4 26.22 1.02 -3.08
C LYS A 4 25.48 1.64 -1.87
N LYS A 5 26.20 2.12 -0.87
CA LYS A 5 25.61 2.74 0.34
C LYS A 5 24.93 4.09 0.07
N TYR A 6 25.35 4.81 -0.97
CA TYR A 6 24.81 6.15 -1.28
C TYR A 6 23.37 6.16 -1.83
N TYR A 7 22.85 5.05 -2.35
CA TYR A 7 21.47 4.99 -2.85
C TYR A 7 20.41 5.02 -1.73
N TYR A 8 20.78 4.65 -0.50
CA TYR A 8 19.86 4.68 0.64
C TYR A 8 19.64 6.09 1.19
N VAL A 9 20.62 6.98 1.00
CA VAL A 9 20.51 8.37 1.46
C VAL A 9 19.42 9.13 0.70
N PRO A 10 19.40 9.17 -0.65
CA PRO A 10 18.29 9.82 -1.37
C PRO A 10 16.94 9.14 -1.10
N PHE A 11 16.90 7.81 -0.93
CA PHE A 11 15.65 7.13 -0.56
C PHE A 11 15.15 7.57 0.82
N ALA A 12 16.01 7.58 1.84
CA ALA A 12 15.65 8.04 3.17
C ALA A 12 15.21 9.52 3.16
N PHE A 13 15.89 10.35 2.35
CA PHE A 13 15.54 11.76 2.18
C PHE A 13 14.18 11.93 1.47
N THR A 14 13.90 11.12 0.44
CA THR A 14 12.59 11.13 -0.24
C THR A 14 11.46 10.72 0.71
N VAL A 15 11.67 9.67 1.53
CA VAL A 15 10.70 9.25 2.55
C VAL A 15 10.47 10.38 3.56
N LEU A 16 11.53 11.06 4.01
CA LEU A 16 11.44 12.18 4.93
C LEU A 16 10.67 13.36 4.32
N ILE A 17 10.92 13.70 3.05
CA ILE A 17 10.16 14.73 2.33
C ILE A 17 8.68 14.35 2.22
N VAL A 18 8.38 13.10 1.86
CA VAL A 18 6.99 12.59 1.77
C VAL A 18 6.29 12.72 3.12
N VAL A 19 6.97 12.35 4.21
CA VAL A 19 6.43 12.48 5.58
C VAL A 19 6.15 13.94 5.95
N ILE A 20 7.03 14.87 5.54
CA ILE A 20 6.87 16.29 5.87
C ILE A 20 5.79 16.97 4.99
N LEU A 21 5.73 16.63 3.71
CA LEU A 21 4.86 17.29 2.74
C LEU A 21 3.45 16.71 2.66
N HIS A 22 3.27 15.42 3.02
CA HIS A 22 1.98 14.76 2.93
C HIS A 22 1.26 14.73 4.28
N VAL A 23 0.14 15.44 4.33
CA VAL A 23 -0.76 15.48 5.51
C VAL A 23 -1.54 14.17 5.70
N GLY A 24 -1.46 13.24 4.76
CA GLY A 24 -2.17 11.96 4.81
C GLY A 24 -1.55 10.96 5.78
N ARG A 25 -2.16 10.76 6.95
CA ARG A 25 -1.69 9.83 8.02
C ARG A 25 -1.38 8.42 7.50
N GLN A 26 -2.23 7.90 6.61
CA GLN A 26 -2.04 6.57 6.02
C GLN A 26 -0.79 6.51 5.14
N MET A 27 -0.52 7.57 4.36
CA MET A 27 0.69 7.66 3.54
C MET A 27 1.96 7.63 4.38
N ILE A 28 1.97 8.40 5.48
CA ILE A 28 3.08 8.42 6.42
C ILE A 28 3.30 7.04 7.03
N MET A 29 2.26 6.44 7.57
CA MET A 29 2.32 5.12 8.21
C MET A 29 2.86 4.05 7.26
N TRP A 30 2.30 3.92 6.06
CA TRP A 30 2.72 2.89 5.11
C TRP A 30 4.09 3.15 4.48
N SER A 31 4.49 4.42 4.31
CA SER A 31 5.84 4.76 3.88
C SER A 31 6.88 4.36 4.94
N MET A 32 6.59 4.60 6.22
CA MET A 32 7.45 4.19 7.33
C MET A 32 7.55 2.66 7.44
N ILE A 33 6.42 1.96 7.37
CA ILE A 33 6.38 0.47 7.39
C ILE A 33 7.20 -0.10 6.23
N SER A 34 6.97 0.38 5.02
CA SER A 34 7.71 -0.08 3.83
C SER A 34 9.20 0.20 3.92
N ALA A 35 9.59 1.38 4.36
CA ALA A 35 10.99 1.75 4.56
C ALA A 35 11.64 0.87 5.63
N LEU A 36 10.97 0.64 6.76
CA LEU A 36 11.45 -0.22 7.82
C LEU A 36 11.67 -1.65 7.32
N LEU A 37 10.67 -2.23 6.65
CA LEU A 37 10.76 -3.58 6.11
C LEU A 37 11.87 -3.71 5.05
N MET A 38 12.08 -2.67 4.22
CA MET A 38 13.19 -2.62 3.27
C MET A 38 14.55 -2.62 3.98
N ILE A 39 14.70 -1.79 5.02
CA ILE A 39 15.90 -1.75 5.85
C ILE A 39 16.16 -3.12 6.49
N LEU A 40 15.12 -3.76 7.04
CA LEU A 40 15.18 -5.11 7.61
C LEU A 40 15.66 -6.15 6.60
N ALA A 41 15.15 -6.09 5.36
CA ALA A 41 15.51 -7.02 4.29
C ALA A 41 16.97 -6.86 3.84
N VAL A 42 17.48 -5.62 3.82
CA VAL A 42 18.86 -5.31 3.39
C VAL A 42 19.89 -5.62 4.50
N LEU A 43 19.55 -5.36 5.75
CA LEU A 43 20.48 -5.46 6.88
C LEU A 43 20.49 -6.84 7.57
N LYS A 44 20.11 -7.91 6.88
CA LYS A 44 20.09 -9.29 7.42
C LYS A 44 21.31 -9.69 8.27
N ARG A 45 22.48 -9.10 8.01
CA ARG A 45 23.76 -9.45 8.67
C ARG A 45 24.02 -8.68 9.98
N HIS A 46 23.24 -7.65 10.30
CA HIS A 46 23.52 -6.73 11.42
C HIS A 46 22.28 -6.49 12.30
N ARG A 47 21.69 -7.56 12.83
CA ARG A 47 20.46 -7.50 13.66
C ARG A 47 20.53 -6.49 14.82
N VAL A 48 21.69 -6.37 15.49
CA VAL A 48 21.88 -5.45 16.60
C VAL A 48 21.85 -3.99 16.13
N ARG A 49 22.56 -3.65 15.04
CA ARG A 49 22.51 -2.29 14.47
C ARG A 49 21.13 -1.90 14.00
N LEU A 50 20.37 -2.88 13.56
CA LEU A 50 18.99 -2.74 13.14
C LEU A 50 18.07 -2.43 14.32
N LEU A 51 18.18 -3.16 15.43
CA LEU A 51 17.45 -2.88 16.66
C LEU A 51 17.77 -1.47 17.20
N LEU A 52 19.03 -1.08 17.16
CA LEU A 52 19.45 0.27 17.52
C LEU A 52 18.86 1.34 16.57
N GLY A 53 18.78 1.05 15.27
CA GLY A 53 18.13 1.93 14.29
C GLY A 53 16.63 2.09 14.53
N ILE A 54 15.94 1.00 14.85
CA ILE A 54 14.50 1.03 15.22
C ILE A 54 14.30 1.82 16.51
N ALA A 55 15.12 1.58 17.53
CA ALA A 55 15.05 2.33 18.78
C ALA A 55 15.30 3.82 18.58
N ALA A 56 16.29 4.17 17.77
CA ALA A 56 16.57 5.58 17.43
C ALA A 56 15.42 6.24 16.65
N LEU A 57 14.80 5.53 15.70
CA LEU A 57 13.62 6.01 14.98
C LEU A 57 12.41 6.17 15.91
N TYR A 58 12.23 5.27 16.86
CA TYR A 58 11.17 5.36 17.86
C TYR A 58 11.36 6.59 18.75
N ILE A 59 12.58 6.81 19.25
CA ILE A 59 12.92 7.99 20.07
C ILE A 59 12.74 9.28 19.26
N LEU A 60 13.17 9.30 18.01
CA LEU A 60 12.99 10.44 17.11
C LEU A 60 11.51 10.72 16.86
N ALA A 61 10.72 9.69 16.63
CA ALA A 61 9.27 9.81 16.46
C ALA A 61 8.62 10.40 17.72
N GLN A 62 8.94 9.87 18.89
CA GLN A 62 8.43 10.40 20.17
C GLN A 62 8.81 11.89 20.36
N TRP A 63 10.04 12.25 20.03
CA TRP A 63 10.48 13.63 20.11
C TRP A 63 9.74 14.53 19.13
N LEU A 64 9.52 14.08 17.88
CA LEU A 64 8.74 14.81 16.88
C LEU A 64 7.27 14.98 17.32
N PHE A 65 6.68 13.92 17.88
CA PHE A 65 5.30 13.96 18.40
C PHE A 65 5.14 14.95 19.56
N ALA A 66 6.17 15.08 20.42
CA ALA A 66 6.13 15.98 21.55
C ALA A 66 6.38 17.46 21.20
N ASN A 67 7.07 17.75 20.07
CA ASN A 67 7.55 19.10 19.78
C ASN A 67 6.94 19.75 18.54
N ILE A 68 6.13 19.03 17.75
CA ILE A 68 5.49 19.59 16.56
C ILE A 68 3.97 19.68 16.78
N GLU A 69 3.47 20.90 16.96
CA GLU A 69 2.03 21.16 17.18
C GLU A 69 1.12 20.54 16.12
N GLY A 70 1.54 20.55 14.85
CA GLY A 70 0.77 19.91 13.78
C GLY A 70 0.60 18.40 13.96
N ILE A 71 1.55 17.74 14.62
CA ILE A 71 1.49 16.30 14.89
C ILE A 71 0.60 16.03 16.12
N SER A 72 0.66 16.85 17.16
CA SER A 72 -0.23 16.71 18.32
C SER A 72 -1.70 16.90 17.91
N LEU A 73 -2.01 17.87 17.06
CA LEU A 73 -3.35 18.05 16.49
C LEU A 73 -3.81 16.82 15.67
N MET A 74 -2.89 16.20 14.92
CA MET A 74 -3.20 14.95 14.20
C MET A 74 -3.48 13.77 15.13
N LEU A 75 -2.78 13.69 16.28
CA LEU A 75 -3.03 12.67 17.30
C LEU A 75 -4.39 12.87 17.96
N ASP A 76 -4.72 14.10 18.37
CA ASP A 76 -6.02 14.45 18.96
C ASP A 76 -7.17 14.13 18.01
N MET A 77 -7.01 14.43 16.72
CA MET A 77 -8.00 14.05 15.70
C MET A 77 -8.09 12.54 15.52
N THR A 78 -6.98 11.81 15.67
CA THR A 78 -6.96 10.35 15.57
C THR A 78 -7.63 9.72 16.78
N GLU A 79 -7.37 10.23 17.97
CA GLU A 79 -8.00 9.77 19.21
C GLU A 79 -9.51 9.99 19.19
N LYS A 80 -9.96 11.18 18.76
CA LYS A 80 -11.37 11.48 18.55
C LYS A 80 -12.04 10.57 17.51
N GLN A 81 -11.36 10.24 16.42
CA GLN A 81 -11.88 9.30 15.42
C GLN A 81 -11.90 7.86 15.96
N THR A 82 -10.92 7.47 16.76
CA THR A 82 -10.85 6.12 17.34
C THR A 82 -11.88 5.92 18.45
N SER A 83 -12.13 6.95 19.26
CA SER A 83 -13.16 6.91 20.31
C SER A 83 -14.59 6.83 19.75
N ASN A 84 -14.80 7.37 18.55
CA ASN A 84 -16.08 7.36 17.84
C ASN A 84 -16.07 6.44 16.60
N MET A 85 -15.38 5.30 16.68
CA MET A 85 -15.17 4.39 15.54
C MET A 85 -16.48 3.88 14.95
N GLU A 86 -17.55 3.75 15.75
CA GLU A 86 -18.86 3.32 15.26
C GLU A 86 -19.58 4.39 14.42
N ASP A 87 -19.28 5.67 14.68
CA ASP A 87 -19.86 6.82 13.99
C ASP A 87 -18.93 7.39 12.90
N ASP A 88 -17.72 6.82 12.73
CA ASP A 88 -16.82 7.26 11.68
C ASP A 88 -17.42 6.98 10.30
N ILE A 89 -17.51 8.04 9.50
CA ILE A 89 -18.17 8.01 8.17
C ILE A 89 -17.59 6.95 7.24
N ARG A 90 -16.28 6.64 7.36
CA ARG A 90 -15.63 5.60 6.57
C ARG A 90 -16.06 4.20 7.02
N THR A 91 -16.17 3.98 8.32
CA THR A 91 -16.66 2.72 8.89
C THR A 91 -18.09 2.47 8.47
N LEU A 92 -18.94 3.50 8.52
CA LEU A 92 -20.31 3.45 8.06
C LEU A 92 -20.39 3.20 6.54
N ALA A 93 -19.54 3.86 5.75
CA ALA A 93 -19.44 3.63 4.31
C ALA A 93 -19.01 2.19 3.99
N ILE A 94 -18.01 1.63 4.67
CA ILE A 94 -17.58 0.25 4.51
C ILE A 94 -18.73 -0.71 4.84
N LYS A 95 -19.44 -0.52 5.96
CA LYS A 95 -20.61 -1.33 6.32
C LYS A 95 -21.68 -1.26 5.25
N TYR A 96 -22.01 -0.05 4.78
CA TYR A 96 -23.00 0.15 3.73
C TYR A 96 -22.63 -0.60 2.43
N PHE A 97 -21.40 -0.42 1.94
CA PHE A 97 -20.97 -1.05 0.69
C PHE A 97 -20.84 -2.57 0.79
N LEU A 98 -20.50 -3.12 1.95
CA LEU A 98 -20.38 -4.57 2.12
C LEU A 98 -21.73 -5.27 2.34
N PHE A 99 -22.65 -4.66 3.07
CA PHE A 99 -23.85 -5.34 3.56
C PHE A 99 -25.17 -4.79 3.01
N ASP A 100 -25.26 -3.48 2.81
CA ASP A 100 -26.50 -2.81 2.42
C ASP A 100 -26.53 -2.44 0.93
N PHE A 101 -25.38 -2.45 0.25
CA PHE A 101 -25.30 -2.15 -1.16
C PHE A 101 -25.95 -3.29 -1.98
N PRO A 102 -26.83 -2.98 -2.94
CA PRO A 102 -27.52 -4.00 -3.70
C PRO A 102 -26.56 -4.75 -4.63
N ASN A 103 -26.18 -5.94 -4.21
CA ASN A 103 -25.33 -6.85 -4.97
C ASN A 103 -26.12 -8.08 -5.41
N ASN A 104 -25.92 -8.52 -6.64
CA ASN A 104 -26.36 -9.82 -7.11
C ASN A 104 -25.18 -10.82 -7.09
N PRO A 105 -25.41 -12.14 -7.13
CA PRO A 105 -24.34 -13.14 -7.09
C PRO A 105 -23.30 -12.96 -8.19
N PHE A 106 -23.67 -12.43 -9.34
CA PHE A 106 -22.76 -12.16 -10.44
C PHE A 106 -21.86 -10.96 -10.16
N SER A 107 -22.43 -9.88 -9.59
CA SER A 107 -21.66 -8.69 -9.22
C SER A 107 -20.71 -8.93 -8.03
N ILE A 108 -21.00 -9.89 -7.15
CA ILE A 108 -20.08 -10.32 -6.10
C ILE A 108 -18.78 -10.86 -6.71
N ILE A 109 -18.86 -11.64 -7.80
CA ILE A 109 -17.69 -12.25 -8.42
C ILE A 109 -16.99 -11.27 -9.37
N PHE A 110 -17.73 -10.62 -10.26
CA PHE A 110 -17.20 -9.80 -11.35
C PHE A 110 -17.29 -8.29 -11.14
N GLY A 111 -17.95 -7.86 -10.05
CA GLY A 111 -18.18 -6.46 -9.74
C GLY A 111 -19.38 -5.85 -10.45
N ASN A 112 -19.70 -4.63 -10.07
CA ASN A 112 -20.82 -3.87 -10.66
C ASN A 112 -20.36 -2.99 -11.84
N GLY A 113 -19.04 -2.90 -12.09
CA GLY A 113 -18.48 -2.04 -13.13
C GLY A 113 -18.32 -0.58 -12.70
N ILE A 114 -18.21 0.30 -13.68
CA ILE A 114 -18.10 1.73 -13.49
C ILE A 114 -19.49 2.36 -13.62
N PRO A 115 -19.91 3.21 -12.67
CA PRO A 115 -21.22 3.85 -12.72
C PRO A 115 -21.31 4.80 -13.93
N CYS A 116 -22.24 4.51 -14.84
CA CYS A 116 -22.55 5.35 -15.98
C CYS A 116 -23.89 6.07 -15.77
N GLU A 117 -24.06 7.23 -16.37
CA GLU A 117 -25.32 7.96 -16.33
C GLU A 117 -26.48 7.11 -16.86
N GLY A 118 -27.63 7.16 -16.20
CA GLY A 118 -28.83 6.41 -16.57
C GLY A 118 -28.84 4.94 -16.14
N THR A 119 -27.85 4.47 -15.36
CA THR A 119 -27.82 3.12 -14.80
C THR A 119 -28.30 3.11 -13.35
N ASP A 120 -28.90 1.96 -12.93
CA ASP A 120 -29.29 1.75 -11.51
C ASP A 120 -28.07 1.86 -10.59
N LEU A 121 -26.91 1.37 -11.03
CA LEU A 121 -25.67 1.48 -10.28
C LEU A 121 -25.32 2.95 -9.95
N ARG A 122 -25.53 3.85 -10.91
CA ARG A 122 -25.30 5.28 -10.69
C ARG A 122 -26.24 5.82 -9.63
N SER A 123 -27.51 5.47 -9.68
CA SER A 123 -28.50 5.89 -8.69
C SER A 123 -28.16 5.43 -7.27
N TYR A 124 -27.66 4.20 -7.10
CA TYR A 124 -27.22 3.67 -5.81
C TYR A 124 -25.96 4.37 -5.28
N ILE A 125 -25.02 4.71 -6.16
CA ILE A 125 -23.81 5.45 -5.78
C ILE A 125 -24.14 6.90 -5.45
N ASP A 126 -25.02 7.55 -6.19
CA ASP A 126 -25.47 8.92 -5.88
C ASP A 126 -26.24 8.97 -4.55
N PHE A 127 -27.02 7.93 -4.23
CA PHE A 127 -27.65 7.80 -2.91
C PHE A 127 -26.61 7.66 -1.79
N ALA A 128 -25.57 6.85 -1.98
CA ALA A 128 -24.46 6.73 -1.05
C ALA A 128 -23.70 8.05 -0.89
N PHE A 129 -23.43 8.73 -2.00
CA PHE A 129 -22.78 10.03 -2.04
C PHE A 129 -23.54 11.10 -1.22
N ASN A 130 -24.87 11.13 -1.34
CA ASN A 130 -25.72 12.04 -0.57
C ASN A 130 -25.67 11.78 0.96
N LYS A 131 -25.26 10.56 1.36
CA LYS A 131 -24.99 10.21 2.77
C LYS A 131 -23.54 10.49 3.18
N GLY A 132 -22.70 11.01 2.30
CA GLY A 132 -21.28 11.21 2.52
C GLY A 132 -20.43 9.94 2.36
N PHE A 133 -20.95 8.88 1.76
CA PHE A 133 -20.25 7.62 1.54
C PHE A 133 -19.61 7.63 0.14
N PHE A 134 -18.29 7.82 0.12
CA PHE A 134 -17.54 7.86 -1.13
C PHE A 134 -16.90 6.51 -1.40
N LEU A 135 -17.18 5.95 -2.58
CA LEU A 135 -16.63 4.66 -2.99
C LEU A 135 -15.09 4.69 -3.13
N GLU A 136 -14.54 5.86 -3.43
CA GLU A 136 -13.10 6.10 -3.52
C GLU A 136 -12.41 6.04 -2.15
N ASP A 137 -13.10 6.36 -1.07
CA ASP A 137 -12.53 6.48 0.27
C ASP A 137 -12.53 5.17 1.07
N VAL A 138 -13.13 4.09 0.52
CA VAL A 138 -13.24 2.79 1.19
C VAL A 138 -12.24 1.74 0.65
N GLY A 139 -11.24 2.16 -0.09
CA GLY A 139 -10.08 1.34 -0.48
C GLY A 139 -10.46 0.04 -1.21
N PHE A 140 -10.04 -1.11 -0.67
CA PHE A 140 -10.33 -2.42 -1.26
C PHE A 140 -11.82 -2.76 -1.35
N VAL A 141 -12.65 -2.21 -0.47
CA VAL A 141 -14.11 -2.38 -0.58
C VAL A 141 -14.62 -1.69 -1.84
N GLY A 142 -14.13 -0.50 -2.15
CA GLY A 142 -14.45 0.19 -3.40
C GLY A 142 -14.01 -0.59 -4.64
N MET A 143 -12.84 -1.23 -4.59
CA MET A 143 -12.35 -2.12 -5.65
C MET A 143 -13.23 -3.37 -5.78
N TYR A 144 -13.64 -3.97 -4.66
CA TYR A 144 -14.55 -5.10 -4.63
C TYR A 144 -15.91 -4.75 -5.27
N ILE A 145 -16.50 -3.62 -4.93
CA ILE A 145 -17.78 -3.19 -5.50
C ILE A 145 -17.67 -2.99 -7.02
N ARG A 146 -16.59 -2.39 -7.50
CA ARG A 146 -16.38 -2.11 -8.93
C ARG A 146 -16.03 -3.37 -9.74
N TYR A 147 -15.10 -4.18 -9.23
CA TYR A 147 -14.45 -5.25 -10.01
C TYR A 147 -14.70 -6.65 -9.45
N GLY A 148 -15.38 -6.77 -8.31
CA GLY A 148 -15.72 -8.04 -7.68
C GLY A 148 -14.58 -8.69 -6.90
N LEU A 149 -14.89 -9.85 -6.33
CA LEU A 149 -13.97 -10.68 -5.55
C LEU A 149 -12.75 -11.11 -6.38
N TRP A 150 -12.94 -11.33 -7.68
CA TRP A 150 -11.88 -11.70 -8.60
C TRP A 150 -10.70 -10.73 -8.58
N MET A 151 -10.97 -9.44 -8.60
CA MET A 151 -9.92 -8.41 -8.55
C MET A 151 -9.16 -8.42 -7.22
N VAL A 152 -9.86 -8.59 -6.10
CA VAL A 152 -9.24 -8.69 -4.77
C VAL A 152 -8.31 -9.90 -4.70
N VAL A 153 -8.76 -11.06 -5.21
CA VAL A 153 -7.94 -12.29 -5.28
C VAL A 153 -6.70 -12.07 -6.15
N LEU A 154 -6.86 -11.47 -7.33
CA LEU A 154 -5.74 -11.16 -8.21
C LEU A 154 -4.70 -10.25 -7.52
N MET A 155 -5.14 -9.25 -6.80
CA MET A 155 -4.25 -8.35 -6.07
C MET A 155 -3.46 -9.12 -5.00
N ILE A 156 -4.11 -9.96 -4.21
CA ILE A 156 -3.45 -10.79 -3.20
C ILE A 156 -2.43 -11.73 -3.84
N VAL A 157 -2.81 -12.43 -4.92
CA VAL A 157 -1.91 -13.33 -5.66
C VAL A 157 -0.71 -12.57 -6.22
N LEU A 158 -0.91 -11.37 -6.78
CA LEU A 158 0.16 -10.53 -7.29
C LEU A 158 1.12 -10.13 -6.17
N LEU A 159 0.62 -9.73 -5.02
CA LEU A 159 1.45 -9.36 -3.87
C LEU A 159 2.30 -10.54 -3.38
N ILE A 160 1.67 -11.72 -3.20
CA ILE A 160 2.37 -12.96 -2.81
C ILE A 160 3.47 -13.28 -3.83
N LYS A 161 3.15 -13.23 -5.12
CA LYS A 161 4.10 -13.52 -6.20
C LYS A 161 5.29 -12.57 -6.20
N VAL A 162 5.05 -11.27 -6.00
CA VAL A 162 6.11 -10.24 -5.90
C VAL A 162 7.10 -10.57 -4.79
N PHE A 163 6.62 -10.98 -3.61
CA PHE A 163 7.52 -11.31 -2.51
C PHE A 163 8.30 -12.61 -2.71
N HIS A 164 7.77 -13.58 -3.45
CA HIS A 164 8.46 -14.83 -3.78
C HIS A 164 9.48 -14.70 -4.92
N MET A 165 9.41 -13.67 -5.77
CA MET A 165 10.38 -13.45 -6.85
C MET A 165 11.79 -13.22 -6.30
N GLN A 166 12.79 -13.85 -6.95
CA GLN A 166 14.19 -13.53 -6.73
C GLN A 166 14.58 -12.38 -7.63
N VAL A 167 15.04 -11.27 -7.04
CA VAL A 167 15.35 -10.06 -7.78
C VAL A 167 16.73 -9.53 -7.43
N ASP A 168 17.37 -8.84 -8.36
CA ASP A 168 18.62 -8.13 -8.08
C ASP A 168 18.41 -7.09 -6.98
N SER A 169 19.42 -6.92 -6.14
CA SER A 169 19.41 -5.94 -5.04
C SER A 169 19.07 -4.52 -5.49
N ARG A 170 19.31 -4.20 -6.75
CA ARG A 170 18.97 -2.91 -7.37
C ARG A 170 17.46 -2.66 -7.44
N TYR A 171 16.65 -3.73 -7.57
CA TYR A 171 15.21 -3.65 -7.75
C TYR A 171 14.43 -4.07 -6.49
N LEU A 172 15.13 -4.37 -5.40
CA LEU A 172 14.50 -4.82 -4.16
C LEU A 172 13.49 -3.78 -3.62
N TYR A 173 13.79 -2.49 -3.77
CA TYR A 173 12.91 -1.41 -3.33
C TYR A 173 11.53 -1.44 -4.02
N LEU A 174 11.42 -1.95 -5.25
CA LEU A 174 10.15 -2.04 -5.96
C LEU A 174 9.15 -2.98 -5.27
N LYS A 175 9.62 -4.03 -4.58
CA LYS A 175 8.75 -4.89 -3.77
C LYS A 175 8.08 -4.11 -2.64
N PHE A 176 8.86 -3.28 -1.97
CA PHE A 176 8.38 -2.47 -0.86
C PHE A 176 7.55 -1.27 -1.34
N TYR A 177 7.83 -0.77 -2.53
CA TYR A 177 7.00 0.22 -3.21
C TYR A 177 5.59 -0.34 -3.52
N ILE A 178 5.52 -1.56 -4.05
CA ILE A 178 4.23 -2.23 -4.27
C ILE A 178 3.50 -2.44 -2.94
N LEU A 179 4.20 -2.88 -1.89
CA LEU A 179 3.62 -3.03 -0.55
C LEU A 179 3.08 -1.70 -0.01
N TYR A 180 3.83 -0.61 -0.18
CA TYR A 180 3.41 0.73 0.20
C TYR A 180 2.10 1.12 -0.49
N ILE A 181 2.03 0.96 -1.81
CA ILE A 181 0.81 1.27 -2.57
C ILE A 181 -0.36 0.42 -2.08
N TYR A 182 -0.18 -0.89 -1.90
CA TYR A 182 -1.23 -1.78 -1.40
C TYR A 182 -1.70 -1.38 0.00
N GLY A 183 -0.78 -1.02 0.88
CA GLY A 183 -1.12 -0.53 2.21
C GLY A 183 -1.95 0.75 2.18
N MET A 184 -1.59 1.69 1.30
CA MET A 184 -2.34 2.92 1.07
C MET A 184 -3.79 2.65 0.69
N TYR A 185 -4.02 1.62 -0.14
CA TYR A 185 -5.34 1.26 -0.65
C TYR A 185 -6.14 0.34 0.26
N LEU A 186 -5.59 -0.10 1.39
CA LEU A 186 -6.32 -0.95 2.33
C LEU A 186 -7.57 -0.23 2.88
N PHE A 187 -7.42 1.04 3.26
CA PHE A 187 -8.46 1.84 3.93
C PHE A 187 -8.68 3.23 3.31
N GLY A 188 -8.09 3.50 2.17
CA GLY A 188 -8.15 4.81 1.51
C GLY A 188 -8.27 4.63 0.00
N HIS A 189 -8.06 5.64 -0.75
CA HIS A 189 -8.23 5.79 -2.20
C HIS A 189 -8.37 4.51 -3.03
N ALA A 190 -9.27 4.50 -4.00
CA ALA A 190 -9.36 3.42 -4.97
C ALA A 190 -8.12 3.41 -5.89
N LEU A 191 -7.60 2.20 -6.17
CA LEU A 191 -6.42 1.94 -7.01
C LEU A 191 -6.72 2.23 -8.50
N THR A 192 -7.04 3.46 -8.84
CA THR A 192 -7.44 3.82 -10.21
C THR A 192 -6.26 4.29 -11.05
N THR A 193 -5.50 5.25 -10.55
CA THR A 193 -4.37 5.86 -11.28
C THR A 193 -3.05 5.13 -11.02
N ASP A 194 -2.86 4.60 -9.82
CA ASP A 194 -1.58 4.01 -9.41
C ASP A 194 -1.39 2.56 -9.86
N ILE A 195 -2.44 1.93 -10.39
CA ILE A 195 -2.36 0.58 -10.97
C ILE A 195 -1.30 0.51 -12.07
N PHE A 196 -1.14 1.56 -12.85
CA PHE A 196 -0.12 1.67 -13.87
C PHE A 196 1.30 1.57 -13.28
N TYR A 197 1.57 2.30 -12.20
CA TYR A 197 2.87 2.27 -11.52
C TYR A 197 3.16 0.92 -10.88
N VAL A 198 2.12 0.27 -10.30
CA VAL A 198 2.23 -1.09 -9.78
C VAL A 198 2.58 -2.07 -10.89
N MET A 199 1.91 -1.98 -12.04
CA MET A 199 2.17 -2.86 -13.18
C MET A 199 3.56 -2.65 -13.76
N MET A 200 4.04 -1.41 -13.87
CA MET A 200 5.42 -1.13 -14.30
C MET A 200 6.44 -1.72 -13.33
N ALA A 201 6.26 -1.50 -12.03
CA ALA A 201 7.12 -2.07 -11.01
C ALA A 201 7.12 -3.60 -11.05
N TYR A 202 5.95 -4.22 -11.19
CA TYR A 202 5.79 -5.66 -11.34
C TYR A 202 6.53 -6.20 -12.57
N PHE A 203 6.39 -5.53 -13.72
CA PHE A 203 7.07 -5.93 -14.95
C PHE A 203 8.60 -5.93 -14.81
N ILE A 204 9.16 -4.90 -14.16
CA ILE A 204 10.61 -4.83 -13.89
C ILE A 204 11.04 -5.98 -12.98
N LEU A 205 10.26 -6.30 -11.95
CA LEU A 205 10.55 -7.42 -11.04
C LEU A 205 10.50 -8.77 -11.76
N VAL A 206 9.52 -8.99 -12.63
CA VAL A 206 9.42 -10.21 -13.45
C VAL A 206 10.62 -10.36 -14.36
N LYS A 207 11.02 -9.29 -15.05
CA LYS A 207 12.22 -9.28 -15.90
C LYS A 207 13.48 -9.63 -15.11
N SER A 208 13.71 -8.99 -13.97
CA SER A 208 14.85 -9.28 -13.11
C SER A 208 14.86 -10.72 -12.60
N ASN A 209 13.69 -11.26 -12.21
CA ASN A 209 13.55 -12.65 -11.78
C ASN A 209 13.89 -13.64 -12.90
N LYS A 210 13.46 -13.36 -14.14
CA LYS A 210 13.76 -14.19 -15.30
C LYS A 210 15.27 -14.21 -15.59
N GLU A 211 15.92 -13.06 -15.62
CA GLU A 211 17.38 -12.95 -15.83
C GLU A 211 18.19 -13.73 -14.79
N ILE A 212 17.80 -13.69 -13.50
CA ILE A 212 18.47 -14.45 -12.45
C ILE A 212 18.31 -15.97 -12.66
N ASN A 213 17.11 -16.42 -13.06
CA ASN A 213 16.84 -17.83 -13.26
C ASN A 213 17.58 -18.38 -14.50
N GLU A 214 17.65 -17.61 -15.57
CA GLU A 214 18.42 -17.98 -16.78
C GLU A 214 19.92 -18.10 -16.47
N ASN A 215 20.49 -17.16 -15.74
CA ASN A 215 21.89 -17.21 -15.31
C ASN A 215 22.18 -18.42 -14.40
N LYS A 216 21.25 -18.78 -13.51
CA LYS A 216 21.41 -19.99 -12.67
C LYS A 216 21.38 -21.27 -13.49
N ASN A 217 20.52 -21.35 -14.50
CA ASN A 217 20.40 -22.50 -15.37
C ASN A 217 21.65 -22.67 -16.25
N SER A 218 22.20 -21.61 -16.83
CA SER A 218 23.41 -21.64 -17.60
C SER A 218 24.63 -22.10 -16.77
N LEU A 219 24.73 -21.65 -15.52
CA LEU A 219 25.78 -22.10 -14.60
C LEU A 219 25.65 -23.57 -14.17
N ARG A 220 24.44 -24.15 -14.19
CA ARG A 220 24.23 -25.56 -13.94
C ARG A 220 24.65 -26.44 -15.12
N ILE A 221 24.32 -26.02 -16.34
CA ILE A 221 24.67 -26.72 -17.57
C ILE A 221 26.19 -26.78 -17.74
N ASN A 222 26.90 -25.68 -17.44
CA ASN A 222 28.37 -25.62 -17.58
C ASN A 222 29.14 -26.44 -16.49
N LYS A 223 28.44 -27.02 -15.51
CA LYS A 223 29.02 -27.88 -14.45
C LYS A 223 28.78 -29.35 -14.66
N LEU A 224 27.99 -29.72 -15.67
CA LEU A 224 27.77 -31.09 -16.14
C LEU A 224 28.71 -31.42 -17.29
#